data_b90739190a255a8f1909d0fa0e5936a0
#
_entry.id   b90739190a255a8f1909d0fa0e5936a0
#
_cell.length_a   1.000
_cell.length_b   1.000
_cell.length_c   1.000
_cell.angle_alpha   90.00
_cell.angle_beta   90.00
_cell.angle_gamma   90.00
#
_symmetry.space_group_name_H-M   'P 1'
#
loop_
_entity.id
_entity.type
_entity.pdbx_description
1 polymer ?
#
loop_
_entity_poly.entity_id
_entity_poly.type
_entity_poly.pdbx_seq_one_letter_code
_entity_poly.pdbx_strand_id
1 'polypeptide(L)'
;MPIIDIKGVGSIRFPDGMSDKEIQSAIENDILPQFPELQAKGKRTWGETGKDVAASLGKGVAQIGQLPGQVGKLAGIYGPGEEDTGLEGAARKLEAISEEAKSPVLKAKEAVRAKKMGEAEGFLNEFTTAFAETAKDPALLSSFFLEQVPNLIGSAGFGALSRGGVKLLMRDATKDALEAATTRAGLTGVITGNAIMQGADIGTDTYNQIYNRLIKEGMPQEQAQGMALAKGRMAAIEAAGISAVATKLPGAQSMERFLARAPKTGSFLGGTFGEAFSEAVEEGGGALVKNLNIRSLFPETNVMKGVGSAAGMGAVGGAMLGGASNIFGAGAPQQAEPPAPPPPAAPPAG
;
A
#
# COMPACT_ATOMS: atom_id res chain seq x y z
N MET A 1 3.41 -22.30 -45.09
CA MET A 1 3.46 -21.94 -43.68
C MET A 1 4.24 -20.65 -43.51
N PRO A 2 3.59 -19.53 -43.20
CA PRO A 2 4.30 -18.30 -42.93
C PRO A 2 5.22 -18.46 -41.72
N ILE A 3 6.45 -17.97 -41.85
CA ILE A 3 7.43 -17.94 -40.75
C ILE A 3 7.65 -16.47 -40.42
N ILE A 4 7.42 -16.10 -39.17
CA ILE A 4 7.63 -14.74 -38.70
C ILE A 4 8.73 -14.77 -37.65
N ASP A 5 9.75 -13.94 -37.88
CA ASP A 5 10.83 -13.75 -36.91
C ASP A 5 10.48 -12.63 -35.93
N ILE A 6 10.27 -12.99 -34.69
CA ILE A 6 9.94 -12.06 -33.63
C ILE A 6 11.20 -11.79 -32.81
N LYS A 7 11.67 -10.55 -32.87
CA LYS A 7 12.89 -10.13 -32.15
C LYS A 7 12.81 -10.47 -30.69
N GLY A 8 13.66 -11.35 -30.21
CA GLY A 8 13.74 -11.78 -28.82
C GLY A 8 12.92 -13.04 -28.48
N VAL A 9 12.15 -13.55 -29.45
CA VAL A 9 11.41 -14.83 -29.34
C VAL A 9 11.98 -15.86 -30.28
N GLY A 10 12.36 -15.43 -31.49
CA GLY A 10 12.82 -16.30 -32.59
C GLY A 10 11.78 -16.46 -33.68
N SER A 11 12.03 -17.42 -34.57
CA SER A 11 11.17 -17.70 -35.73
C SER A 11 10.02 -18.62 -35.36
N ILE A 12 8.79 -18.16 -35.55
CA ILE A 12 7.57 -18.92 -35.27
C ILE A 12 6.90 -19.26 -36.60
N ARG A 13 6.45 -20.51 -36.71
CA ARG A 13 5.66 -21.01 -37.86
C ARG A 13 4.18 -20.94 -37.52
N PHE A 14 3.41 -20.31 -38.43
CA PHE A 14 1.96 -20.29 -38.34
C PHE A 14 1.33 -21.24 -39.34
N PRO A 15 0.13 -21.78 -39.09
CA PRO A 15 -0.59 -22.61 -40.04
C PRO A 15 -0.82 -21.91 -41.38
N ASP A 16 -0.86 -22.71 -42.45
CA ASP A 16 -1.23 -22.18 -43.76
C ASP A 16 -2.68 -21.72 -43.76
N GLY A 17 -2.94 -20.57 -44.35
CA GLY A 17 -4.29 -20.01 -44.47
C GLY A 17 -4.66 -19.03 -43.35
N MET A 18 -3.85 -18.85 -42.34
CA MET A 18 -4.05 -17.75 -41.39
C MET A 18 -3.87 -16.40 -42.07
N SER A 19 -4.82 -15.51 -41.88
CA SER A 19 -4.72 -14.13 -42.31
C SER A 19 -3.71 -13.34 -41.44
N ASP A 20 -3.19 -12.24 -41.95
CA ASP A 20 -2.28 -11.37 -41.17
C ASP A 20 -2.88 -10.91 -39.87
N LYS A 21 -4.21 -10.67 -39.82
CA LYS A 21 -4.92 -10.31 -38.57
C LYS A 21 -4.96 -11.45 -37.56
N GLU A 22 -5.17 -12.68 -38.00
CA GLU A 22 -5.17 -13.85 -37.12
C GLU A 22 -3.76 -14.13 -36.59
N ILE A 23 -2.75 -13.98 -37.45
CA ILE A 23 -1.34 -14.09 -37.05
C ILE A 23 -0.99 -13.00 -36.02
N GLN A 24 -1.36 -11.76 -36.28
CA GLN A 24 -1.15 -10.67 -35.34
C GLN A 24 -1.86 -10.92 -34.00
N SER A 25 -3.11 -11.38 -34.05
CA SER A 25 -3.88 -11.73 -32.84
C SER A 25 -3.21 -12.86 -32.05
N ALA A 26 -2.73 -13.90 -32.72
CA ALA A 26 -2.01 -15.00 -32.08
C ALA A 26 -0.67 -14.52 -31.46
N ILE A 27 0.05 -13.62 -32.13
CA ILE A 27 1.27 -13.03 -31.59
C ILE A 27 0.94 -12.23 -30.32
N GLU A 28 -0.08 -11.37 -30.35
CA GLU A 28 -0.43 -10.47 -29.25
C GLU A 28 -1.04 -11.21 -28.04
N ASN A 29 -1.90 -12.20 -28.29
CA ASN A 29 -2.69 -12.86 -27.24
C ASN A 29 -2.06 -14.17 -26.74
N ASP A 30 -1.32 -14.91 -27.58
CA ASP A 30 -0.82 -16.23 -27.22
C ASP A 30 0.70 -16.27 -27.03
N ILE A 31 1.44 -15.49 -27.81
CA ILE A 31 2.91 -15.52 -27.80
C ILE A 31 3.50 -14.47 -26.88
N LEU A 32 3.18 -13.19 -27.09
CA LEU A 32 3.75 -12.10 -26.29
C LEU A 32 3.50 -12.23 -24.77
N PRO A 33 2.36 -12.75 -24.27
CA PRO A 33 2.17 -12.98 -22.84
C PRO A 33 3.19 -13.95 -22.23
N GLN A 34 3.76 -14.86 -23.03
CA GLN A 34 4.83 -15.78 -22.59
C GLN A 34 6.19 -15.08 -22.45
N PHE A 35 6.35 -13.88 -23.03
CA PHE A 35 7.57 -13.08 -23.01
C PHE A 35 7.33 -11.68 -22.43
N PRO A 36 7.06 -11.58 -21.12
CA PRO A 36 6.70 -10.31 -20.48
C PRO A 36 7.78 -9.23 -20.63
N GLU A 37 9.05 -9.62 -20.76
CA GLU A 37 10.17 -8.69 -20.96
C GLU A 37 10.09 -7.94 -22.31
N LEU A 38 9.52 -8.55 -23.34
CA LEU A 38 9.30 -7.92 -24.64
C LEU A 38 8.07 -7.00 -24.61
N GLN A 39 6.98 -7.44 -24.00
CA GLN A 39 5.80 -6.63 -23.79
C GLN A 39 6.08 -5.39 -22.94
N ALA A 40 6.88 -5.53 -21.88
CA ALA A 40 7.24 -4.43 -20.99
C ALA A 40 7.97 -3.27 -21.70
N LYS A 41 8.62 -3.54 -22.84
CA LYS A 41 9.26 -2.51 -23.68
C LYS A 41 8.29 -1.77 -24.59
N GLY A 42 7.05 -2.20 -24.70
CA GLY A 42 6.02 -1.56 -25.51
C GLY A 42 5.71 -0.13 -25.02
N LYS A 43 5.36 0.75 -25.98
CA LYS A 43 4.86 2.10 -25.66
C LYS A 43 3.37 2.01 -25.44
N ARG A 44 2.90 2.58 -24.32
CA ARG A 44 1.47 2.70 -24.03
C ARG A 44 0.84 3.82 -24.84
N THR A 45 -0.35 3.59 -25.34
CA THR A 45 -1.21 4.63 -25.91
C THR A 45 -1.82 5.50 -24.80
N TRP A 46 -2.36 6.66 -25.15
CA TRP A 46 -3.10 7.49 -24.19
C TRP A 46 -4.34 6.77 -23.62
N GLY A 47 -5.02 5.95 -24.45
CA GLY A 47 -6.15 5.15 -24.00
C GLY A 47 -5.76 4.07 -23.00
N GLU A 48 -4.65 3.37 -23.21
CA GLU A 48 -4.11 2.39 -22.27
C GLU A 48 -3.66 3.06 -20.96
N THR A 49 -3.01 4.23 -21.05
CA THR A 49 -2.63 4.99 -19.85
C THR A 49 -3.87 5.37 -19.04
N GLY A 50 -4.95 5.81 -19.68
CA GLY A 50 -6.22 6.11 -19.00
C GLY A 50 -6.85 4.89 -18.34
N LYS A 51 -6.82 3.72 -19.00
CA LYS A 51 -7.27 2.44 -18.41
C LYS A 51 -6.42 2.04 -17.22
N ASP A 52 -5.10 2.15 -17.32
CA ASP A 52 -4.17 1.83 -16.23
C ASP A 52 -4.41 2.72 -14.99
N VAL A 53 -4.65 4.02 -15.19
CA VAL A 53 -5.02 4.96 -14.12
C VAL A 53 -6.33 4.52 -13.44
N ALA A 54 -7.37 4.24 -14.23
CA ALA A 54 -8.66 3.81 -13.70
C ALA A 54 -8.55 2.46 -12.96
N ALA A 55 -7.77 1.51 -13.50
CA ALA A 55 -7.53 0.22 -12.88
C ALA A 55 -6.78 0.35 -11.55
N SER A 56 -5.72 1.17 -11.50
CA SER A 56 -4.95 1.39 -10.28
C SER A 56 -5.78 2.05 -9.17
N LEU A 57 -6.59 3.06 -9.51
CA LEU A 57 -7.53 3.67 -8.57
C LEU A 57 -8.62 2.68 -8.11
N GLY A 58 -9.18 1.89 -9.04
CA GLY A 58 -10.18 0.86 -8.75
C GLY A 58 -9.66 -0.18 -7.77
N LYS A 59 -8.42 -0.64 -7.95
CA LYS A 59 -7.76 -1.57 -7.02
C LYS A 59 -7.61 -0.98 -5.62
N GLY A 60 -7.14 0.25 -5.50
CA GLY A 60 -7.03 0.92 -4.21
C GLY A 60 -8.38 1.11 -3.51
N VAL A 61 -9.46 1.45 -4.25
CA VAL A 61 -10.83 1.51 -3.69
C VAL A 61 -11.29 0.14 -3.22
N ALA A 62 -10.97 -0.93 -3.97
CA ALA A 62 -11.29 -2.30 -3.59
C ALA A 62 -10.62 -2.69 -2.26
N GLN A 63 -9.38 -2.31 -2.04
CA GLN A 63 -8.66 -2.56 -0.77
C GLN A 63 -9.40 -1.97 0.43
N ILE A 64 -9.87 -0.71 0.33
CA ILE A 64 -10.67 -0.09 1.40
C ILE A 64 -11.99 -0.85 1.60
N GLY A 65 -12.66 -1.23 0.52
CA GLY A 65 -13.92 -1.97 0.57
C GLY A 65 -13.81 -3.36 1.21
N GLN A 66 -12.62 -3.95 1.22
CA GLN A 66 -12.33 -5.23 1.88
C GLN A 66 -12.11 -5.09 3.40
N LEU A 67 -11.78 -3.90 3.90
CA LEU A 67 -11.41 -3.68 5.30
C LEU A 67 -12.43 -4.17 6.32
N PRO A 68 -13.76 -3.90 6.17
CA PRO A 68 -14.76 -4.41 7.11
C PRO A 68 -14.77 -5.94 7.20
N GLY A 69 -14.64 -6.64 6.07
CA GLY A 69 -14.56 -8.08 6.02
C GLY A 69 -13.28 -8.63 6.66
N GLN A 70 -12.13 -7.98 6.41
CA GLN A 70 -10.86 -8.33 7.04
C GLN A 70 -10.94 -8.23 8.57
N VAL A 71 -11.45 -7.10 9.07
CA VAL A 71 -11.66 -6.91 10.51
C VAL A 71 -12.67 -7.92 11.06
N GLY A 72 -13.76 -8.18 10.36
CA GLY A 72 -14.77 -9.17 10.76
C GLY A 72 -14.22 -10.59 10.85
N LYS A 73 -13.37 -11.01 9.90
CA LYS A 73 -12.66 -12.31 9.96
C LYS A 73 -11.75 -12.39 11.17
N LEU A 74 -10.92 -11.37 11.40
CA LEU A 74 -10.03 -11.33 12.55
C LEU A 74 -10.79 -11.22 13.88
N ALA A 75 -11.97 -10.61 13.89
CA ALA A 75 -12.86 -10.62 15.05
C ALA A 75 -13.53 -12.00 15.29
N GLY A 76 -13.49 -12.90 14.29
CA GLY A 76 -14.18 -14.19 14.35
C GLY A 76 -15.69 -14.10 14.12
N ILE A 77 -16.15 -13.00 13.52
CA ILE A 77 -17.56 -12.79 13.15
C ILE A 77 -17.91 -13.63 11.92
N TYR A 78 -16.97 -13.78 11.00
CA TYR A 78 -17.11 -14.57 9.76
C TYR A 78 -16.24 -15.80 9.81
N GLY A 79 -16.81 -16.94 9.40
CA GLY A 79 -16.09 -18.20 9.22
C GLY A 79 -15.29 -18.27 7.91
N PRO A 80 -14.43 -19.30 7.74
CA PRO A 80 -13.77 -19.57 6.46
C PRO A 80 -14.84 -19.99 5.44
N GLY A 81 -14.83 -19.34 4.29
CA GLY A 81 -15.80 -19.61 3.22
C GLY A 81 -17.18 -18.93 3.41
N GLU A 82 -17.44 -18.29 4.54
CA GLU A 82 -18.50 -17.29 4.63
C GLU A 82 -17.99 -16.07 3.86
N GLU A 83 -18.15 -16.15 2.55
CA GLU A 83 -17.91 -14.99 1.70
C GLU A 83 -18.95 -13.95 2.08
N ASP A 84 -18.45 -12.80 2.51
CA ASP A 84 -19.29 -11.62 2.66
C ASP A 84 -19.97 -11.35 1.30
N THR A 85 -21.26 -11.59 1.23
CA THR A 85 -22.09 -11.32 0.06
C THR A 85 -22.30 -9.81 -0.13
N GLY A 86 -21.77 -8.99 0.77
CA GLY A 86 -21.94 -7.55 0.81
C GLY A 86 -20.76 -6.76 0.20
N LEU A 87 -20.22 -5.85 1.00
CA LEU A 87 -19.21 -4.87 0.56
C LEU A 87 -17.87 -5.52 0.17
N GLU A 88 -17.42 -6.54 0.92
CA GLU A 88 -16.17 -7.27 0.62
C GLU A 88 -16.28 -8.02 -0.71
N GLY A 89 -17.39 -8.69 -0.96
CA GLY A 89 -17.63 -9.39 -2.23
C GLY A 89 -17.66 -8.43 -3.42
N ALA A 90 -18.27 -7.24 -3.26
CA ALA A 90 -18.23 -6.19 -4.28
C ALA A 90 -16.81 -5.65 -4.49
N ALA A 91 -16.05 -5.45 -3.42
CA ALA A 91 -14.68 -4.98 -3.46
C ALA A 91 -13.74 -5.97 -4.16
N ARG A 92 -13.85 -7.28 -3.88
CA ARG A 92 -13.09 -8.33 -4.58
C ARG A 92 -13.42 -8.38 -6.08
N LYS A 93 -14.69 -8.21 -6.46
CA LYS A 93 -15.07 -8.11 -7.88
C LYS A 93 -14.46 -6.87 -8.53
N LEU A 94 -14.46 -5.73 -7.84
CA LEU A 94 -13.83 -4.51 -8.34
C LEU A 94 -12.31 -4.69 -8.51
N GLU A 95 -11.64 -5.36 -7.58
CA GLU A 95 -10.23 -5.68 -7.69
C GLU A 95 -9.94 -6.56 -8.91
N ALA A 96 -10.71 -7.64 -9.11
CA ALA A 96 -10.58 -8.52 -10.27
C ALA A 96 -10.79 -7.76 -11.59
N ILE A 97 -11.84 -6.93 -11.68
CA ILE A 97 -12.10 -6.09 -12.85
C ILE A 97 -10.95 -5.09 -13.07
N SER A 98 -10.43 -4.51 -12.00
CA SER A 98 -9.30 -3.57 -12.08
C SER A 98 -8.04 -4.24 -12.59
N GLU A 99 -7.71 -5.45 -12.10
CA GLU A 99 -6.57 -6.21 -12.61
C GLU A 99 -6.75 -6.62 -14.07
N GLU A 100 -7.96 -7.01 -14.48
CA GLU A 100 -8.25 -7.35 -15.87
C GLU A 100 -8.13 -6.13 -16.79
N ALA A 101 -8.54 -4.96 -16.34
CA ALA A 101 -8.55 -3.71 -17.10
C ALA A 101 -7.15 -3.11 -17.34
N LYS A 102 -6.12 -3.51 -16.60
CA LYS A 102 -4.73 -3.05 -16.82
C LYS A 102 -4.27 -3.38 -18.24
N SER A 103 -3.52 -2.46 -18.84
CA SER A 103 -2.94 -2.68 -20.15
C SER A 103 -1.98 -3.87 -20.16
N PRO A 104 -1.82 -4.58 -21.30
CA PRO A 104 -0.85 -5.67 -21.43
C PRO A 104 0.58 -5.22 -21.08
N VAL A 105 0.93 -4.00 -21.45
CA VAL A 105 2.26 -3.41 -21.17
C VAL A 105 2.47 -3.22 -19.65
N LEU A 106 1.45 -2.73 -18.92
CA LEU A 106 1.57 -2.56 -17.47
C LEU A 106 1.65 -3.92 -16.76
N LYS A 107 0.81 -4.88 -17.12
CA LYS A 107 0.86 -6.27 -16.60
C LYS A 107 2.25 -6.90 -16.83
N ALA A 108 2.80 -6.72 -18.03
CA ALA A 108 4.13 -7.23 -18.36
C ALA A 108 5.24 -6.58 -17.51
N LYS A 109 5.17 -5.27 -17.28
CA LYS A 109 6.11 -4.55 -16.41
C LYS A 109 6.02 -5.02 -14.96
N GLU A 110 4.81 -5.20 -14.44
CA GLU A 110 4.58 -5.75 -13.10
C GLU A 110 5.12 -7.18 -12.98
N ALA A 111 4.90 -8.03 -14.00
CA ALA A 111 5.43 -9.40 -14.03
C ALA A 111 6.97 -9.43 -14.06
N VAL A 112 7.62 -8.58 -14.87
CA VAL A 112 9.08 -8.47 -14.92
C VAL A 112 9.63 -7.99 -13.57
N ARG A 113 8.98 -6.99 -12.94
CA ARG A 113 9.35 -6.53 -11.61
C ARG A 113 9.23 -7.66 -10.58
N ALA A 114 8.07 -8.35 -10.55
CA ALA A 114 7.82 -9.44 -9.62
C ALA A 114 8.84 -10.58 -9.78
N LYS A 115 9.20 -10.94 -11.03
CA LYS A 115 10.25 -11.93 -11.32
C LYS A 115 11.58 -11.51 -10.73
N LYS A 116 12.05 -10.29 -10.99
CA LYS A 116 13.33 -9.78 -10.46
C LYS A 116 13.35 -9.70 -8.94
N MET A 117 12.24 -9.30 -8.32
CA MET A 117 12.09 -9.29 -6.87
C MET A 117 12.13 -10.71 -6.29
N GLY A 118 11.52 -11.68 -6.99
CA GLY A 118 11.53 -13.10 -6.58
C GLY A 118 12.90 -13.78 -6.74
N GLU A 119 13.75 -13.28 -7.66
CA GLU A 119 15.12 -13.77 -7.88
C GLU A 119 16.15 -13.09 -6.95
N ALA A 120 15.79 -11.97 -6.33
CA ALA A 120 16.65 -11.29 -5.39
C ALA A 120 16.74 -12.06 -4.07
N GLU A 121 17.95 -12.32 -3.61
CA GLU A 121 18.19 -13.03 -2.36
C GLU A 121 18.86 -12.12 -1.32
N GLY A 122 18.34 -12.16 -0.10
CA GLY A 122 18.82 -11.39 1.02
C GLY A 122 18.26 -9.96 1.06
N PHE A 123 18.08 -9.45 2.29
CA PHE A 123 17.37 -8.19 2.56
C PHE A 123 17.81 -7.01 1.69
N LEU A 124 19.13 -6.74 1.61
CA LEU A 124 19.64 -5.58 0.87
C LEU A 124 19.41 -5.71 -0.64
N ASN A 125 19.57 -6.91 -1.20
CA ASN A 125 19.33 -7.13 -2.62
C ASN A 125 17.83 -7.06 -2.97
N GLU A 126 16.98 -7.67 -2.14
CA GLU A 126 15.52 -7.55 -2.26
C GLU A 126 15.09 -6.08 -2.19
N PHE A 127 15.59 -5.32 -1.19
CA PHE A 127 15.29 -3.91 -1.00
C PHE A 127 15.70 -3.06 -2.22
N THR A 128 16.97 -3.16 -2.62
CA THR A 128 17.50 -2.35 -3.73
C THR A 128 16.84 -2.72 -5.05
N THR A 129 16.53 -3.98 -5.28
CA THR A 129 15.81 -4.43 -6.48
C THR A 129 14.39 -3.89 -6.50
N ALA A 130 13.62 -4.03 -5.41
CA ALA A 130 12.25 -3.53 -5.34
C ALA A 130 12.19 -2.01 -5.53
N PHE A 131 13.06 -1.28 -4.84
CA PHE A 131 13.16 0.18 -4.95
C PHE A 131 13.52 0.60 -6.38
N ALA A 132 14.61 0.06 -6.95
CA ALA A 132 15.10 0.47 -8.25
C ALA A 132 14.15 0.07 -9.39
N GLU A 133 13.59 -1.15 -9.37
CA GLU A 133 12.68 -1.61 -10.44
C GLU A 133 11.37 -0.83 -10.44
N THR A 134 10.92 -0.33 -9.30
CA THR A 134 9.72 0.51 -9.21
C THR A 134 10.02 1.96 -9.56
N ALA A 135 11.05 2.55 -8.96
CA ALA A 135 11.36 3.98 -9.11
C ALA A 135 11.82 4.37 -10.51
N LYS A 136 12.50 3.49 -11.23
CA LYS A 136 13.03 3.79 -12.59
C LYS A 136 11.97 3.73 -13.68
N ASP A 137 10.82 3.09 -13.47
CA ASP A 137 9.76 2.98 -14.46
C ASP A 137 8.57 3.88 -14.10
N PRO A 138 8.35 4.99 -14.85
CA PRO A 138 7.26 5.93 -14.54
C PRO A 138 5.87 5.28 -14.57
N ALA A 139 5.69 4.18 -15.32
CA ALA A 139 4.41 3.48 -15.38
C ALA A 139 4.14 2.69 -14.09
N LEU A 140 5.16 1.96 -13.62
CA LEU A 140 5.08 1.23 -12.34
C LEU A 140 4.96 2.19 -11.17
N LEU A 141 5.72 3.29 -11.21
CA LEU A 141 5.68 4.31 -10.17
C LEU A 141 4.31 4.98 -10.08
N SER A 142 3.73 5.39 -11.23
CA SER A 142 2.40 6.01 -11.25
C SER A 142 1.30 5.04 -10.86
N SER A 143 1.34 3.78 -11.31
CA SER A 143 0.38 2.74 -10.92
C SER A 143 0.41 2.51 -9.42
N PHE A 144 1.59 2.31 -8.86
CA PHE A 144 1.79 2.12 -7.42
C PHE A 144 1.24 3.30 -6.61
N PHE A 145 1.55 4.55 -7.02
CA PHE A 145 1.03 5.74 -6.35
C PHE A 145 -0.50 5.80 -6.38
N LEU A 146 -1.10 5.56 -7.55
CA LEU A 146 -2.55 5.62 -7.72
C LEU A 146 -3.28 4.54 -6.90
N GLU A 147 -2.68 3.37 -6.72
CA GLU A 147 -3.21 2.32 -5.83
C GLU A 147 -3.23 2.76 -4.36
N GLN A 148 -2.33 3.67 -3.94
CA GLN A 148 -2.28 4.18 -2.56
C GLN A 148 -3.24 5.36 -2.31
N VAL A 149 -3.67 6.10 -3.34
CA VAL A 149 -4.53 7.29 -3.17
C VAL A 149 -5.81 6.99 -2.39
N PRO A 150 -6.57 5.92 -2.66
CA PRO A 150 -7.76 5.60 -1.90
C PRO A 150 -7.45 5.28 -0.42
N ASN A 151 -6.34 4.60 -0.12
CA ASN A 151 -5.91 4.31 1.25
C ASN A 151 -5.64 5.61 2.04
N LEU A 152 -5.04 6.61 1.37
CA LEU A 152 -4.85 7.95 1.96
C LEU A 152 -6.18 8.63 2.25
N ILE A 153 -7.16 8.51 1.35
CA ILE A 153 -8.51 9.05 1.56
C ILE A 153 -9.19 8.34 2.72
N GLY A 154 -9.05 7.02 2.83
CA GLY A 154 -9.55 6.22 3.95
C GLY A 154 -8.97 6.69 5.28
N SER A 155 -7.65 6.81 5.37
CA SER A 155 -6.96 7.31 6.57
C SER A 155 -7.39 8.74 6.93
N ALA A 156 -7.54 9.63 5.94
CA ALA A 156 -8.07 10.98 6.14
C ALA A 156 -9.50 10.98 6.70
N GLY A 157 -10.32 10.00 6.31
CA GLY A 157 -11.66 9.78 6.85
C GLY A 157 -11.64 9.52 8.35
N PHE A 158 -10.75 8.67 8.86
CA PHE A 158 -10.56 8.46 10.30
C PHE A 158 -10.15 9.75 11.02
N GLY A 159 -9.26 10.53 10.43
CA GLY A 159 -8.88 11.85 10.95
C GLY A 159 -10.05 12.83 11.00
N ALA A 160 -10.91 12.83 9.99
CA ALA A 160 -12.11 13.68 9.96
C ALA A 160 -13.14 13.28 11.03
N LEU A 161 -13.37 11.98 11.21
CA LEU A 161 -14.26 11.45 12.26
C LEU A 161 -13.75 11.82 13.65
N SER A 162 -12.45 11.66 13.90
CA SER A 162 -11.83 12.01 15.18
C SER A 162 -11.95 13.51 15.48
N ARG A 163 -11.76 14.39 14.50
CA ARG A 163 -11.98 15.84 14.62
C ARG A 163 -13.44 16.19 14.90
N GLY A 164 -14.37 15.51 14.21
CA GLY A 164 -15.80 15.68 14.42
C GLY A 164 -16.21 15.34 15.84
N GLY A 165 -15.73 14.21 16.37
CA GLY A 165 -15.95 13.79 17.74
C GLY A 165 -15.46 14.81 18.78
N VAL A 166 -14.23 15.31 18.61
CA VAL A 166 -13.67 16.35 19.51
C VAL A 166 -14.48 17.65 19.46
N LYS A 167 -14.88 18.11 18.26
CA LYS A 167 -15.72 19.31 18.14
C LYS A 167 -17.05 19.16 18.87
N LEU A 168 -17.62 17.96 18.87
CA LEU A 168 -18.88 17.68 19.54
C LEU A 168 -18.71 17.67 21.08
N LEU A 169 -17.61 17.08 21.56
CA LEU A 169 -17.31 16.96 22.99
C LEU A 169 -16.80 18.28 23.64
N MET A 170 -16.13 19.12 22.86
CA MET A 170 -15.49 20.35 23.32
C MET A 170 -16.21 21.59 22.80
N ARG A 171 -17.53 21.53 22.67
CA ARG A 171 -18.35 22.59 22.07
C ARG A 171 -18.21 23.95 22.81
N ASP A 172 -17.97 23.89 24.11
CA ASP A 172 -17.88 25.08 24.98
C ASP A 172 -16.42 25.51 25.25
N ALA A 173 -15.44 24.89 24.57
CA ALA A 173 -14.03 25.25 24.72
C ALA A 173 -13.69 26.55 23.99
N THR A 174 -12.62 27.22 24.44
CA THR A 174 -12.07 28.36 23.70
C THR A 174 -11.62 27.96 22.30
N LYS A 175 -11.63 28.90 21.36
CA LYS A 175 -11.26 28.65 19.96
C LYS A 175 -9.89 27.98 19.84
N ASP A 176 -8.88 28.49 20.57
CA ASP A 176 -7.51 27.97 20.51
C ASP A 176 -7.41 26.54 21.10
N ALA A 177 -8.09 26.29 22.21
CA ALA A 177 -8.14 24.96 22.82
C ALA A 177 -8.86 23.96 21.89
N LEU A 178 -9.95 24.37 21.25
CA LEU A 178 -10.68 23.56 20.29
C LEU A 178 -9.84 23.27 19.04
N GLU A 179 -9.14 24.25 18.50
CA GLU A 179 -8.26 24.10 17.33
C GLU A 179 -7.10 23.16 17.64
N ALA A 180 -6.40 23.35 18.75
CA ALA A 180 -5.34 22.44 19.20
C ALA A 180 -5.82 21.01 19.41
N ALA A 181 -6.96 20.84 20.05
CA ALA A 181 -7.54 19.53 20.31
C ALA A 181 -8.01 18.85 19.01
N THR A 182 -8.66 19.56 18.10
CA THR A 182 -9.12 19.01 16.81
C THR A 182 -7.96 18.65 15.89
N THR A 183 -6.87 19.44 15.88
CA THR A 183 -5.66 19.12 15.14
C THR A 183 -5.00 17.85 15.65
N ARG A 184 -4.84 17.71 16.97
CA ARG A 184 -4.28 16.49 17.59
C ARG A 184 -5.17 15.27 17.31
N ALA A 185 -6.48 15.40 17.50
CA ALA A 185 -7.42 14.32 17.23
C ALA A 185 -7.41 13.91 15.75
N GLY A 186 -7.30 14.87 14.84
CA GLY A 186 -7.19 14.60 13.42
C GLY A 186 -5.94 13.79 13.09
N LEU A 187 -4.77 14.19 13.59
CA LEU A 187 -3.52 13.48 13.40
C LEU A 187 -3.57 12.08 14.03
N THR A 188 -4.04 11.98 15.28
CA THR A 188 -4.21 10.67 15.95
C THR A 188 -5.17 9.77 15.16
N GLY A 189 -6.26 10.31 14.64
CA GLY A 189 -7.22 9.54 13.84
C GLY A 189 -6.63 9.01 12.54
N VAL A 190 -5.83 9.81 11.83
CA VAL A 190 -5.13 9.36 10.60
C VAL A 190 -4.14 8.26 10.94
N ILE A 191 -3.29 8.44 11.95
CA ILE A 191 -2.30 7.44 12.40
C ILE A 191 -2.99 6.15 12.83
N THR A 192 -4.06 6.25 13.64
CA THR A 192 -4.81 5.07 14.10
C THR A 192 -5.49 4.36 12.92
N GLY A 193 -6.06 5.13 11.98
CA GLY A 193 -6.66 4.57 10.77
C GLY A 193 -5.66 3.78 9.95
N ASN A 194 -4.48 4.34 9.72
CA ASN A 194 -3.40 3.65 8.99
C ASN A 194 -2.97 2.36 9.72
N ALA A 195 -2.73 2.44 11.02
CA ALA A 195 -2.35 1.26 11.83
C ALA A 195 -3.42 0.15 11.81
N ILE A 196 -4.71 0.50 11.83
CA ILE A 196 -5.82 -0.47 11.71
C ILE A 196 -5.82 -1.10 10.31
N MET A 197 -5.64 -0.32 9.25
CA MET A 197 -5.64 -0.83 7.89
C MET A 197 -4.47 -1.79 7.66
N GLN A 198 -3.27 -1.40 8.04
CA GLN A 198 -2.07 -2.24 7.98
C GLN A 198 -2.22 -3.52 8.81
N GLY A 199 -2.67 -3.37 10.04
CA GLY A 199 -2.91 -4.51 10.93
C GLY A 199 -3.92 -5.50 10.34
N ALA A 200 -5.03 -5.01 9.80
CA ALA A 200 -6.06 -5.84 9.20
C ALA A 200 -5.55 -6.58 7.95
N ASP A 201 -4.76 -5.90 7.10
CA ASP A 201 -4.19 -6.50 5.89
C ASP A 201 -3.18 -7.61 6.23
N ILE A 202 -2.17 -7.31 7.04
CA ILE A 202 -1.16 -8.29 7.48
C ILE A 202 -1.79 -9.45 8.25
N GLY A 203 -2.73 -9.16 9.13
CA GLY A 203 -3.43 -10.20 9.89
C GLY A 203 -4.25 -11.14 9.01
N THR A 204 -4.97 -10.58 8.04
CA THR A 204 -5.78 -11.37 7.10
C THR A 204 -4.91 -12.19 6.15
N ASP A 205 -3.82 -11.63 5.64
CA ASP A 205 -2.88 -12.35 4.81
C ASP A 205 -2.21 -13.51 5.59
N THR A 206 -1.80 -13.25 6.83
CA THR A 206 -1.29 -14.29 7.74
C THR A 206 -2.31 -15.40 7.97
N TYR A 207 -3.56 -15.04 8.28
CA TYR A 207 -4.66 -15.98 8.42
C TYR A 207 -4.84 -16.85 7.19
N ASN A 208 -4.96 -16.23 6.01
CA ASN A 208 -5.20 -16.94 4.75
C ASN A 208 -4.06 -17.91 4.41
N GLN A 209 -2.81 -17.50 4.57
CA GLN A 209 -1.66 -18.35 4.28
C GLN A 209 -1.59 -19.54 5.23
N ILE A 210 -1.78 -19.33 6.53
CA ILE A 210 -1.79 -20.41 7.53
C ILE A 210 -2.95 -21.36 7.29
N TYR A 211 -4.17 -20.84 7.14
CA TYR A 211 -5.37 -21.63 6.91
C TYR A 211 -5.23 -22.54 5.69
N ASN A 212 -4.87 -21.95 4.54
CA ASN A 212 -4.72 -22.69 3.30
C ASN A 212 -3.65 -23.78 3.39
N ARG A 213 -2.58 -23.52 4.14
CA ARG A 213 -1.52 -24.49 4.33
C ARG A 213 -1.94 -25.66 5.24
N LEU A 214 -2.59 -25.37 6.37
CA LEU A 214 -3.10 -26.38 7.29
C LEU A 214 -4.14 -27.28 6.62
N ILE A 215 -5.03 -26.71 5.78
CA ILE A 215 -5.98 -27.50 4.99
C ILE A 215 -5.26 -28.41 3.98
N LYS A 216 -4.23 -27.93 3.31
CA LYS A 216 -3.42 -28.75 2.39
C LYS A 216 -2.68 -29.90 3.11
N GLU A 217 -2.30 -29.69 4.36
CA GLU A 217 -1.70 -30.72 5.21
C GLU A 217 -2.74 -31.68 5.82
N GLY A 218 -4.03 -31.52 5.48
CA GLY A 218 -5.12 -32.43 5.88
C GLY A 218 -5.70 -32.12 7.27
N MET A 219 -5.44 -30.97 7.85
CA MET A 219 -6.02 -30.57 9.13
C MET A 219 -7.53 -30.35 8.99
N PRO A 220 -8.37 -30.79 9.97
CA PRO A 220 -9.79 -30.47 9.98
C PRO A 220 -10.04 -28.97 9.93
N GLN A 221 -11.04 -28.55 9.16
CA GLN A 221 -11.34 -27.14 8.86
C GLN A 221 -11.45 -26.27 10.11
N GLU A 222 -12.19 -26.74 11.13
CA GLU A 222 -12.41 -26.01 12.37
C GLU A 222 -11.09 -25.77 13.15
N GLN A 223 -10.22 -26.77 13.21
CA GLN A 223 -8.91 -26.65 13.86
C GLN A 223 -7.99 -25.71 13.07
N ALA A 224 -7.95 -25.86 11.75
CA ALA A 224 -7.17 -24.98 10.87
C ALA A 224 -7.61 -23.51 11.02
N GLN A 225 -8.92 -23.28 11.09
CA GLN A 225 -9.50 -21.95 11.32
C GLN A 225 -9.07 -21.36 12.66
N GLY A 226 -9.21 -22.13 13.74
CA GLY A 226 -8.86 -21.65 15.09
C GLY A 226 -7.38 -21.25 15.18
N MET A 227 -6.48 -22.09 14.65
CA MET A 227 -5.04 -21.79 14.65
C MET A 227 -4.69 -20.60 13.76
N ALA A 228 -5.25 -20.54 12.56
CA ALA A 228 -5.01 -19.45 11.62
C ALA A 228 -5.54 -18.11 12.20
N LEU A 229 -6.72 -18.12 12.83
CA LEU A 229 -7.31 -16.94 13.45
C LEU A 229 -6.46 -16.40 14.61
N ALA A 230 -5.96 -17.29 15.47
CA ALA A 230 -5.09 -16.87 16.58
C ALA A 230 -3.82 -16.17 16.05
N LYS A 231 -3.18 -16.74 15.01
CA LYS A 231 -1.97 -16.17 14.41
C LYS A 231 -2.26 -14.92 13.59
N GLY A 232 -3.36 -14.87 12.85
CA GLY A 232 -3.79 -13.68 12.12
C GLY A 232 -4.04 -12.48 13.06
N ARG A 233 -4.74 -12.71 14.17
CA ARG A 233 -4.95 -11.66 15.21
C ARG A 233 -3.64 -11.17 15.81
N MET A 234 -2.73 -12.07 16.12
CA MET A 234 -1.42 -11.72 16.66
C MET A 234 -0.65 -10.86 15.67
N ALA A 235 -0.57 -11.29 14.42
CA ALA A 235 0.08 -10.54 13.35
C ALA A 235 -0.57 -9.16 13.12
N ALA A 236 -1.91 -9.06 13.20
CA ALA A 236 -2.61 -7.79 13.09
C ALA A 236 -2.22 -6.79 14.19
N ILE A 237 -2.16 -7.24 15.44
CA ILE A 237 -1.78 -6.41 16.59
C ILE A 237 -0.32 -5.97 16.48
N GLU A 238 0.57 -6.90 16.14
CA GLU A 238 2.00 -6.63 16.00
C GLU A 238 2.27 -5.65 14.84
N ALA A 239 1.65 -5.85 13.67
CA ALA A 239 1.79 -4.95 12.53
C ALA A 239 1.23 -3.55 12.82
N ALA A 240 0.04 -3.44 13.45
CA ALA A 240 -0.52 -2.17 13.89
C ALA A 240 0.42 -1.46 14.89
N GLY A 241 1.07 -2.21 15.77
CA GLY A 241 2.09 -1.69 16.69
C GLY A 241 3.30 -1.12 15.96
N ILE A 242 3.81 -1.82 14.94
CA ILE A 242 4.93 -1.34 14.10
C ILE A 242 4.54 -0.06 13.37
N SER A 243 3.37 -0.01 12.74
CA SER A 243 2.85 1.18 12.06
C SER A 243 2.77 2.37 13.02
N ALA A 244 2.21 2.18 14.22
CA ALA A 244 2.13 3.22 15.23
C ALA A 244 3.50 3.72 15.74
N VAL A 245 4.53 2.87 15.73
CA VAL A 245 5.90 3.27 16.07
C VAL A 245 6.60 3.95 14.90
N ALA A 246 6.44 3.44 13.69
CA ALA A 246 7.04 4.00 12.48
C ALA A 246 6.64 5.46 12.28
N THR A 247 5.39 5.82 12.56
CA THR A 247 4.91 7.22 12.48
C THR A 247 5.58 8.18 13.48
N LYS A 248 6.29 7.67 14.49
CA LYS A 248 7.05 8.51 15.44
C LYS A 248 8.48 8.80 15.00
N LEU A 249 8.92 8.21 13.90
CA LEU A 249 10.27 8.45 13.38
C LEU A 249 10.40 9.91 12.87
N PRO A 250 11.60 10.51 12.96
CA PRO A 250 11.82 11.86 12.49
C PRO A 250 11.48 12.00 11.00
N GLY A 251 10.64 12.97 10.67
CA GLY A 251 10.18 13.21 9.31
C GLY A 251 9.02 12.32 8.82
N ALA A 252 8.65 11.29 9.61
CA ALA A 252 7.58 10.36 9.36
C ALA A 252 6.25 11.01 9.57
N GLN A 253 5.42 11.49 9.21
CA GLN A 253 4.12 12.16 9.47
C GLN A 253 3.85 13.33 8.52
N SER A 254 4.67 13.47 7.47
CA SER A 254 4.50 14.56 6.53
C SER A 254 3.15 14.47 5.83
N MET A 255 2.76 13.25 5.42
CA MET A 255 1.49 12.98 4.77
C MET A 255 0.33 13.01 5.77
N GLU A 256 0.47 12.38 6.95
CA GLU A 256 -0.55 12.41 8.00
C GLU A 256 -0.82 13.84 8.47
N ARG A 257 0.22 14.68 8.62
CA ARG A 257 0.07 16.10 8.94
C ARG A 257 -0.63 16.87 7.83
N PHE A 258 -0.30 16.58 6.57
CA PHE A 258 -0.99 17.16 5.42
C PHE A 258 -2.48 16.77 5.42
N LEU A 259 -2.80 15.48 5.58
CA LEU A 259 -4.18 14.99 5.63
C LEU A 259 -4.93 15.52 6.87
N ALA A 260 -4.25 15.63 8.01
CA ALA A 260 -4.80 16.19 9.24
C ALA A 260 -4.85 17.73 9.24
N ARG A 261 -4.38 18.39 8.19
CA ARG A 261 -4.23 19.86 8.14
C ARG A 261 -3.44 20.42 9.32
N ALA A 262 -2.48 19.65 9.83
CA ALA A 262 -1.59 20.06 10.91
C ALA A 262 -0.43 20.91 10.38
N PRO A 263 0.18 21.77 11.21
CA PRO A 263 1.34 22.55 10.80
C PRO A 263 2.49 21.67 10.35
N LYS A 264 3.20 22.10 9.31
CA LYS A 264 4.39 21.41 8.80
C LYS A 264 5.55 21.54 9.78
N THR A 265 6.29 20.46 9.94
CA THR A 265 7.53 20.43 10.70
C THR A 265 8.63 19.82 9.86
N GLY A 266 9.68 20.55 9.57
CA GLY A 266 10.86 20.04 8.87
C GLY A 266 11.06 20.58 7.46
N SER A 267 12.20 20.21 6.86
CA SER A 267 12.56 20.56 5.49
C SER A 267 11.93 19.59 4.48
N PHE A 268 11.86 20.01 3.22
CA PHE A 268 11.37 19.16 2.11
C PHE A 268 12.09 17.79 2.07
N LEU A 269 13.41 17.80 2.08
CA LEU A 269 14.20 16.58 2.05
C LEU A 269 13.99 15.73 3.31
N GLY A 270 13.98 16.36 4.48
CA GLY A 270 13.74 15.65 5.76
C GLY A 270 12.38 14.97 5.80
N GLY A 271 11.32 15.61 5.30
CA GLY A 271 10.00 15.01 5.18
C GLY A 271 9.98 13.82 4.22
N THR A 272 10.56 13.99 3.02
CA THR A 272 10.58 12.93 2.00
C THR A 272 11.38 11.70 2.47
N PHE A 273 12.56 11.89 3.04
CA PHE A 273 13.37 10.78 3.56
C PHE A 273 12.75 10.15 4.81
N GLY A 274 12.15 10.95 5.68
CA GLY A 274 11.47 10.45 6.87
C GLY A 274 10.27 9.56 6.53
N GLU A 275 9.44 9.98 5.56
CA GLU A 275 8.33 9.15 5.05
C GLU A 275 8.85 7.88 4.37
N ALA A 276 9.86 7.98 3.49
CA ALA A 276 10.44 6.80 2.84
C ALA A 276 10.96 5.78 3.86
N PHE A 277 11.62 6.26 4.92
CA PHE A 277 12.14 5.39 5.97
C PHE A 277 11.02 4.80 6.85
N SER A 278 10.02 5.60 7.20
CA SER A 278 8.85 5.17 7.96
C SER A 278 8.08 4.06 7.24
N GLU A 279 7.75 4.29 5.99
CA GLU A 279 7.05 3.32 5.14
C GLU A 279 7.89 2.05 4.91
N ALA A 280 9.21 2.18 4.75
CA ALA A 280 10.09 1.02 4.65
C ALA A 280 10.08 0.17 5.92
N VAL A 281 10.06 0.80 7.10
CA VAL A 281 9.97 0.11 8.39
C VAL A 281 8.59 -0.53 8.57
N GLU A 282 7.54 0.16 8.18
CA GLU A 282 6.15 -0.30 8.28
C GLU A 282 5.92 -1.54 7.39
N GLU A 283 6.21 -1.44 6.12
CA GLU A 283 6.01 -2.52 5.15
C GLU A 283 6.95 -3.71 5.40
N GLY A 284 8.24 -3.44 5.61
CA GLY A 284 9.21 -4.48 5.95
C GLY A 284 8.91 -5.16 7.28
N GLY A 285 8.51 -4.38 8.27
CA GLY A 285 8.10 -4.87 9.59
C GLY A 285 6.84 -5.72 9.51
N GLY A 286 5.84 -5.31 8.74
CA GLY A 286 4.63 -6.09 8.48
C GLY A 286 4.95 -7.46 7.85
N ALA A 287 5.81 -7.48 6.81
CA ALA A 287 6.25 -8.72 6.18
C ALA A 287 7.01 -9.63 7.15
N LEU A 288 7.87 -9.07 8.01
CA LEU A 288 8.59 -9.79 9.04
C LEU A 288 7.64 -10.42 10.06
N VAL A 289 6.70 -9.66 10.59
CA VAL A 289 5.67 -10.12 11.54
C VAL A 289 4.86 -11.26 10.95
N LYS A 290 4.38 -11.13 9.71
CA LYS A 290 3.70 -12.19 8.99
C LYS A 290 4.53 -13.49 8.97
N ASN A 291 5.78 -13.38 8.50
CA ASN A 291 6.65 -14.53 8.36
C ASN A 291 6.99 -15.20 9.72
N LEU A 292 7.17 -14.41 10.79
CA LEU A 292 7.39 -14.93 12.14
C LEU A 292 6.17 -15.71 12.66
N ASN A 293 4.95 -15.18 12.44
CA ASN A 293 3.71 -15.86 12.84
C ASN A 293 3.51 -17.14 12.05
N ILE A 294 3.80 -17.16 10.74
CA ILE A 294 3.74 -18.37 9.91
C ILE A 294 4.81 -19.38 10.39
N ARG A 295 6.05 -18.94 10.61
CA ARG A 295 7.14 -19.80 11.06
C ARG A 295 6.85 -20.47 12.40
N SER A 296 6.09 -19.84 13.27
CA SER A 296 5.72 -20.42 14.56
C SER A 296 4.94 -21.74 14.45
N LEU A 297 4.29 -21.97 13.30
CA LEU A 297 3.57 -23.20 12.96
C LEU A 297 4.33 -24.03 11.91
N PHE A 298 5.11 -23.38 11.07
CA PHE A 298 5.84 -23.97 9.94
C PHE A 298 7.32 -23.54 10.01
N PRO A 299 8.14 -24.28 10.80
CA PRO A 299 9.54 -23.91 11.12
C PRO A 299 10.46 -23.69 9.91
N GLU A 300 10.14 -24.29 8.76
CA GLU A 300 10.88 -24.14 7.51
C GLU A 300 10.63 -22.80 6.80
N THR A 301 9.69 -21.97 7.29
CA THR A 301 9.40 -20.66 6.71
C THR A 301 10.62 -19.74 6.86
N ASN A 302 11.12 -19.22 5.74
CA ASN A 302 12.18 -18.21 5.76
C ASN A 302 11.60 -16.86 6.22
N VAL A 303 11.97 -16.45 7.42
CA VAL A 303 11.47 -15.23 8.06
C VAL A 303 11.82 -13.96 7.26
N MET A 304 12.99 -13.94 6.63
CA MET A 304 13.47 -12.77 5.89
C MET A 304 13.00 -12.70 4.45
N LYS A 305 12.34 -13.75 3.93
CA LYS A 305 11.87 -13.77 2.54
C LYS A 305 10.84 -12.68 2.28
N GLY A 306 11.10 -11.83 1.32
CA GLY A 306 10.22 -10.73 0.90
C GLY A 306 10.23 -9.52 1.83
N VAL A 307 10.92 -9.57 2.99
CA VAL A 307 11.01 -8.43 3.92
C VAL A 307 11.73 -7.26 3.28
N GLY A 308 12.83 -7.51 2.58
CA GLY A 308 13.56 -6.48 1.84
C GLY A 308 12.73 -5.88 0.71
N SER A 309 12.01 -6.72 -0.03
CA SER A 309 11.13 -6.26 -1.11
C SER A 309 9.99 -5.38 -0.59
N ALA A 310 9.34 -5.77 0.51
CA ALA A 310 8.30 -4.96 1.14
C ALA A 310 8.84 -3.62 1.61
N ALA A 311 9.97 -3.61 2.32
CA ALA A 311 10.64 -2.38 2.75
C ALA A 311 11.04 -1.48 1.58
N GLY A 312 11.54 -2.05 0.46
CA GLY A 312 11.90 -1.29 -0.74
C GLY A 312 10.69 -0.65 -1.42
N MET A 313 9.56 -1.34 -1.47
CA MET A 313 8.29 -0.80 -1.98
C MET A 313 7.75 0.29 -1.07
N GLY A 314 7.76 0.09 0.24
CA GLY A 314 7.39 1.10 1.22
C GLY A 314 8.24 2.36 1.08
N ALA A 315 9.56 2.22 0.92
CA ALA A 315 10.47 3.36 0.70
C ALA A 315 10.09 4.18 -0.56
N VAL A 316 9.71 3.52 -1.66
CA VAL A 316 9.22 4.20 -2.87
C VAL A 316 7.92 4.96 -2.57
N GLY A 317 6.96 4.31 -1.92
CA GLY A 317 5.69 4.90 -1.52
C GLY A 317 5.88 6.13 -0.64
N GLY A 318 6.62 5.98 0.44
CA GLY A 318 6.92 7.06 1.36
C GLY A 318 7.66 8.24 0.72
N ALA A 319 8.65 7.98 -0.16
CA ALA A 319 9.32 9.04 -0.90
C ALA A 319 8.37 9.83 -1.79
N MET A 320 7.43 9.16 -2.46
CA MET A 320 6.42 9.82 -3.29
C MET A 320 5.45 10.62 -2.43
N LEU A 321 4.92 10.03 -1.36
CA LEU A 321 3.95 10.66 -0.48
C LEU A 321 4.55 11.86 0.24
N GLY A 322 5.76 11.72 0.79
CA GLY A 322 6.50 12.80 1.43
C GLY A 322 6.84 13.94 0.45
N GLY A 323 7.23 13.61 -0.78
CA GLY A 323 7.44 14.58 -1.85
C GLY A 323 6.15 15.30 -2.22
N ALA A 324 5.06 14.58 -2.46
CA ALA A 324 3.76 15.14 -2.81
C ALA A 324 3.21 16.06 -1.69
N SER A 325 3.25 15.62 -0.43
CA SER A 325 2.80 16.43 0.71
C SER A 325 3.54 17.75 0.83
N ASN A 326 4.84 17.76 0.51
CA ASN A 326 5.66 18.94 0.51
C ASN A 326 5.36 19.90 -0.65
N ILE A 327 5.06 19.38 -1.84
CA ILE A 327 4.70 20.19 -3.02
C ILE A 327 3.31 20.82 -2.83
N PHE A 328 2.29 20.00 -2.54
CA PHE A 328 0.91 20.49 -2.41
C PHE A 328 0.66 21.27 -1.13
N GLY A 329 1.42 21.01 -0.07
CA GLY A 329 1.34 21.77 1.17
C GLY A 329 2.11 23.11 1.15
N ALA A 330 2.95 23.39 0.15
CA ALA A 330 3.66 24.66 0.04
C ALA A 330 2.74 25.86 -0.25
N GLY A 331 1.50 25.60 -0.71
CA GLY A 331 0.51 26.65 -1.00
C GLY A 331 -0.37 27.05 0.20
N ALA A 332 -0.29 26.37 1.33
CA ALA A 332 -1.01 26.83 2.52
C ALA A 332 -0.30 28.06 3.11
N PRO A 333 -1.01 29.17 3.32
CA PRO A 333 -0.39 30.35 3.93
C PRO A 333 0.20 29.95 5.29
N GLN A 334 1.51 30.12 5.44
CA GLN A 334 2.12 30.09 6.77
C GLN A 334 1.37 31.10 7.62
N GLN A 335 0.59 30.64 8.60
CA GLN A 335 0.12 31.56 9.63
C GLN A 335 1.37 32.20 10.22
N ALA A 336 1.49 33.49 10.05
CA ALA A 336 2.58 34.27 10.64
C ALA A 336 2.62 33.89 12.13
N GLU A 337 3.80 33.49 12.57
CA GLU A 337 4.04 33.24 13.98
C GLU A 337 3.56 34.44 14.78
N PRO A 338 2.67 34.29 15.75
CA PRO A 338 2.19 35.43 16.51
C PRO A 338 3.42 36.18 17.04
N PRO A 339 3.45 37.52 16.95
CA PRO A 339 4.59 38.30 17.42
C PRO A 339 4.91 37.91 18.85
N ALA A 340 6.19 37.69 19.13
CA ALA A 340 6.65 37.30 20.45
C ALA A 340 6.07 38.29 21.49
N PRO A 341 5.57 37.82 22.63
CA PRO A 341 5.03 38.70 23.65
C PRO A 341 6.11 39.75 24.02
N PRO A 342 5.73 41.01 24.21
CA PRO A 342 6.68 42.04 24.58
C PRO A 342 7.43 41.63 25.85
N PRO A 343 8.73 41.93 25.95
CA PRO A 343 9.50 41.61 27.14
C PRO A 343 8.84 42.26 28.37
N PRO A 344 8.85 41.58 29.53
CA PRO A 344 8.26 42.12 30.74
C PRO A 344 8.88 43.50 31.06
N ALA A 345 8.02 44.44 31.41
CA ALA A 345 8.45 45.80 31.78
C ALA A 345 9.51 45.73 32.89
N ALA A 346 10.60 46.45 32.69
CA ALA A 346 11.65 46.53 33.71
C ALA A 346 11.04 47.05 35.03
N PRO A 347 11.42 46.46 36.18
CA PRO A 347 10.93 46.95 37.47
C PRO A 347 11.28 48.40 37.65
N PRO A 348 10.41 49.24 38.27
CA PRO A 348 10.70 50.63 38.51
C PRO A 348 11.96 50.74 39.34
N ALA A 349 12.88 51.63 38.89
CA ALA A 349 14.08 51.98 39.63
C ALA A 349 13.65 52.64 40.96
N GLY A 350 13.96 51.95 42.08
CA GLY A 350 13.73 52.44 43.43
C GLY A 350 14.82 53.45 43.87
#